data_2e32de7c0edd408f02aab7b65daffd45
#
_entry.id   2e32de7c0edd408f02aab7b65daffd45
#
_cell.length_a   1.000
_cell.length_b   1.000
_cell.length_c   1.000
_cell.angle_alpha   90.00
_cell.angle_beta   90.00
_cell.angle_gamma   90.00
#
_symmetry.space_group_name_H-M   'P 1'
#
loop_
_entity.id
_entity.type
_entity.pdbx_description
1 polymer ?
#
loop_
_entity_poly.entity_id
_entity_poly.type
_entity_poly.pdbx_seq_one_letter_code
_entity_poly.pdbx_strand_id
1 'polypeptide(L)'
;MVLHKKTVSFVALFLLLLVISSNYVLYHSSFGLQSLLADLNGVVVGSILDLSLVAPLFFLAWQRKFSLKYFIVLMATGLITARFIIPSEYLASFQSVMWLGVGIEGVLILFELSLLFMLIKNVPPILKRVKSSSLPLLFSFSRAVNEKFPKHAFIHILCSEMLMLYYAFGTWKKQPSTEGNTFTLYKRSSFITFQIMIIHAIVIETLGLHWLLHNTSMTLSIVLLILNIYSIVFFIGDIQALRLNPLRVEDDRLYISFGLAKRMEISFKDIEEIIEDTHILQQKVPNTTIEFMARDFETVHPDLLLILKSPIEATLFMGIKKKYQQVVIRVDDPHRFKKLVKERLEKNKQNM
;
A
#
# COMPACT_ATOMS: atom_id res chain seq x y z
N MET A 1 16.43 -19.43 17.83
CA MET A 1 15.34 -18.55 18.34
C MET A 1 14.46 -17.91 17.23
N VAL A 2 14.99 -17.55 16.06
CA VAL A 2 14.20 -16.96 14.93
C VAL A 2 13.27 -17.98 14.25
N LEU A 3 13.68 -19.24 14.10
CA LEU A 3 12.89 -20.31 13.50
C LEU A 3 11.63 -20.62 14.32
N HIS A 4 11.75 -20.70 15.65
CA HIS A 4 10.62 -20.95 16.55
C HIS A 4 9.54 -19.84 16.47
N LYS A 5 9.96 -18.59 16.28
CA LYS A 5 9.03 -17.44 16.14
C LYS A 5 8.23 -17.46 14.82
N LYS A 6 8.80 -17.95 13.71
CA LYS A 6 8.06 -18.11 12.44
C LYS A 6 7.04 -19.24 12.53
N THR A 7 7.40 -20.36 13.14
CA THR A 7 6.52 -21.52 13.32
C THR A 7 5.25 -21.17 14.11
N VAL A 8 5.39 -20.43 15.23
CA VAL A 8 4.23 -19.97 16.03
C VAL A 8 3.28 -19.11 15.20
N SER A 9 3.79 -18.24 14.32
CA SER A 9 2.95 -17.39 13.46
C SER A 9 2.20 -18.21 12.41
N PHE A 10 2.84 -19.21 11.81
CA PHE A 10 2.17 -20.12 10.85
C PHE A 10 1.12 -20.99 11.52
N VAL A 11 1.39 -21.51 12.71
CA VAL A 11 0.42 -22.29 13.50
C VAL A 11 -0.79 -21.41 13.86
N ALA A 12 -0.58 -20.18 14.29
CA ALA A 12 -1.67 -19.27 14.61
C ALA A 12 -2.55 -18.96 13.38
N LEU A 13 -1.93 -18.74 12.20
CA LEU A 13 -2.68 -18.56 10.95
C LEU A 13 -3.47 -19.81 10.57
N PHE A 14 -2.85 -20.99 10.68
CA PHE A 14 -3.52 -22.24 10.40
C PHE A 14 -4.74 -22.46 11.31
N LEU A 15 -4.58 -22.21 12.63
CA LEU A 15 -5.68 -22.31 13.60
C LEU A 15 -6.79 -21.28 13.32
N LEU A 16 -6.44 -20.05 12.92
CA LEU A 16 -7.42 -19.05 12.50
C LEU A 16 -8.26 -19.54 11.33
N LEU A 17 -7.61 -20.05 10.28
CA LEU A 17 -8.29 -20.57 9.09
C LEU A 17 -9.16 -21.81 9.46
N LEU A 18 -8.65 -22.65 10.34
CA LEU A 18 -9.38 -23.81 10.82
C LEU A 18 -10.66 -23.42 11.58
N VAL A 19 -10.59 -22.42 12.49
CA VAL A 19 -11.76 -21.93 13.23
C VAL A 19 -12.81 -21.35 12.27
N ILE A 20 -12.41 -20.53 11.30
CA ILE A 20 -13.36 -19.94 10.34
C ILE A 20 -13.97 -21.03 9.45
N SER A 21 -13.14 -21.95 8.91
CA SER A 21 -13.60 -23.00 8.01
C SER A 21 -14.50 -24.01 8.72
N SER A 22 -14.18 -24.40 9.96
CA SER A 22 -15.00 -25.35 10.73
C SER A 22 -16.38 -24.78 11.04
N ASN A 23 -16.44 -23.52 11.44
CA ASN A 23 -17.72 -22.83 11.67
C ASN A 23 -18.52 -22.67 10.38
N TYR A 24 -17.87 -22.37 9.24
CA TYR A 24 -18.57 -22.34 7.95
C TYR A 24 -19.15 -23.70 7.56
N VAL A 25 -18.34 -24.78 7.64
CA VAL A 25 -18.75 -26.14 7.32
C VAL A 25 -19.88 -26.61 8.25
N LEU A 26 -19.84 -26.23 9.52
CA LEU A 26 -20.85 -26.59 10.52
C LEU A 26 -22.27 -26.16 10.11
N TYR A 27 -22.43 -24.99 9.56
CA TYR A 27 -23.74 -24.44 9.18
C TYR A 27 -24.13 -24.64 7.71
N HIS A 28 -23.16 -25.01 6.83
CA HIS A 28 -23.38 -25.07 5.39
C HIS A 28 -23.16 -26.46 4.79
N SER A 29 -22.91 -27.49 5.63
CA SER A 29 -22.79 -28.87 5.17
C SER A 29 -23.83 -29.80 5.83
N SER A 30 -24.20 -30.87 5.12
CA SER A 30 -25.10 -31.88 5.64
C SER A 30 -24.56 -32.59 6.91
N PHE A 31 -23.24 -32.75 7.00
CA PHE A 31 -22.57 -33.30 8.18
C PHE A 31 -22.68 -32.39 9.40
N GLY A 32 -22.47 -31.09 9.21
CA GLY A 32 -22.56 -30.11 10.27
C GLY A 32 -23.98 -29.92 10.80
N LEU A 33 -24.98 -29.93 9.92
CA LEU A 33 -26.39 -29.83 10.29
C LEU A 33 -26.88 -30.98 11.20
N GLN A 34 -26.33 -32.18 11.03
CA GLN A 34 -26.65 -33.31 11.95
C GLN A 34 -26.14 -33.06 13.37
N SER A 35 -24.98 -32.38 13.51
CA SER A 35 -24.39 -32.05 14.79
C SER A 35 -25.18 -30.97 15.54
N LEU A 36 -25.88 -30.08 14.82
CA LEU A 36 -26.74 -29.01 15.37
C LEU A 36 -27.99 -29.57 16.07
N LEU A 37 -28.47 -30.77 15.68
CA LEU A 37 -29.68 -31.36 16.24
C LEU A 37 -29.52 -31.83 17.70
N ALA A 38 -28.29 -32.02 18.17
CA ALA A 38 -28.02 -32.53 19.53
C ALA A 38 -28.11 -31.41 20.59
N ASP A 39 -27.52 -30.20 20.32
CA ASP A 39 -27.56 -29.02 21.20
C ASP A 39 -27.38 -27.78 20.41
N LEU A 40 -28.45 -27.25 19.86
CA LEU A 40 -28.42 -26.07 19.01
C LEU A 40 -27.88 -24.85 19.72
N ASN A 41 -28.32 -24.55 20.94
CA ASN A 41 -27.94 -23.35 21.67
C ASN A 41 -26.46 -23.38 22.08
N GLY A 42 -25.95 -24.51 22.58
CA GLY A 42 -24.56 -24.65 22.96
C GLY A 42 -23.60 -24.50 21.76
N VAL A 43 -23.99 -25.10 20.63
CA VAL A 43 -23.18 -25.01 19.39
C VAL A 43 -23.14 -23.57 18.85
N VAL A 44 -24.28 -22.87 18.84
CA VAL A 44 -24.35 -21.46 18.39
C VAL A 44 -23.53 -20.55 19.30
N VAL A 45 -23.61 -20.72 20.63
CA VAL A 45 -22.77 -19.98 21.60
C VAL A 45 -21.29 -20.27 21.35
N GLY A 46 -20.91 -21.53 21.17
CA GLY A 46 -19.55 -21.93 20.84
C GLY A 46 -19.03 -21.21 19.57
N SER A 47 -19.83 -21.24 18.51
CA SER A 47 -19.50 -20.55 17.24
C SER A 47 -19.35 -19.03 17.40
N ILE A 48 -20.23 -18.38 18.17
CA ILE A 48 -20.11 -16.97 18.47
C ILE A 48 -18.81 -16.68 19.22
N LEU A 49 -18.45 -17.47 20.23
CA LEU A 49 -17.22 -17.33 20.99
C LEU A 49 -15.98 -17.62 20.12
N ASP A 50 -16.02 -18.63 19.29
CA ASP A 50 -14.95 -18.98 18.35
C ASP A 50 -14.66 -17.82 17.40
N LEU A 51 -15.67 -17.24 16.80
CA LEU A 51 -15.52 -16.16 15.83
C LEU A 51 -15.23 -14.82 16.50
N SER A 52 -15.82 -14.52 17.68
CA SER A 52 -15.65 -13.22 18.35
C SER A 52 -14.48 -13.15 19.30
N LEU A 53 -13.95 -14.23 19.84
CA LEU A 53 -12.84 -14.26 20.80
C LEU A 53 -11.65 -15.05 20.27
N VAL A 54 -11.86 -16.30 19.86
CA VAL A 54 -10.77 -17.24 19.51
C VAL A 54 -10.10 -16.82 18.19
N ALA A 55 -10.88 -16.52 17.15
CA ALA A 55 -10.35 -16.07 15.86
C ALA A 55 -9.56 -14.74 15.97
N PRO A 56 -10.04 -13.68 16.66
CA PRO A 56 -9.25 -12.49 16.98
C PRO A 56 -7.95 -12.78 17.71
N LEU A 57 -7.94 -13.67 18.68
CA LEU A 57 -6.71 -14.04 19.40
C LEU A 57 -5.69 -14.69 18.47
N PHE A 58 -6.11 -15.62 17.61
CA PHE A 58 -5.21 -16.24 16.63
C PHE A 58 -4.72 -15.24 15.59
N PHE A 59 -5.56 -14.30 15.18
CA PHE A 59 -5.14 -13.22 14.27
C PHE A 59 -4.06 -12.33 14.90
N LEU A 60 -4.22 -11.91 16.16
CA LEU A 60 -3.21 -11.11 16.86
C LEU A 60 -1.92 -11.91 17.13
N ALA A 61 -2.03 -13.20 17.44
CA ALA A 61 -0.89 -14.10 17.62
C ALA A 61 -0.12 -14.27 16.29
N TRP A 62 -0.82 -14.38 15.17
CA TRP A 62 -0.22 -14.40 13.84
C TRP A 62 0.52 -13.10 13.53
N GLN A 63 -0.12 -11.95 13.77
CA GLN A 63 0.48 -10.63 13.57
C GLN A 63 1.58 -10.28 14.59
N ARG A 64 1.67 -11.01 15.71
CA ARG A 64 2.61 -10.76 16.83
C ARG A 64 2.53 -9.37 17.42
N LYS A 65 1.40 -8.72 17.31
CA LYS A 65 1.11 -7.39 17.85
C LYS A 65 -0.15 -7.46 18.68
N PHE A 66 0.00 -7.66 20.00
CA PHE A 66 -1.14 -7.61 20.90
C PHE A 66 -1.41 -6.15 21.28
N SER A 67 -2.63 -5.68 21.00
CA SER A 67 -3.14 -4.41 21.45
C SER A 67 -4.61 -4.56 21.82
N LEU A 68 -4.99 -4.11 23.00
CA LEU A 68 -6.37 -4.20 23.46
C LEU A 68 -7.34 -3.49 22.49
N LYS A 69 -6.93 -2.35 21.93
CA LYS A 69 -7.74 -1.62 20.93
C LYS A 69 -8.01 -2.48 19.70
N TYR A 70 -6.98 -3.11 19.13
CA TYR A 70 -7.15 -4.00 17.98
C TYR A 70 -7.96 -5.25 18.33
N PHE A 71 -7.80 -5.77 19.54
CA PHE A 71 -8.59 -6.91 19.99
C PHE A 71 -10.10 -6.60 20.02
N ILE A 72 -10.50 -5.44 20.58
CA ILE A 72 -11.91 -5.02 20.63
C ILE A 72 -12.48 -4.85 19.20
N VAL A 73 -11.72 -4.24 18.29
CA VAL A 73 -12.14 -4.09 16.88
C VAL A 73 -12.30 -5.46 16.21
N LEU A 74 -11.36 -6.38 16.43
CA LEU A 74 -11.42 -7.72 15.88
C LEU A 74 -12.56 -8.55 16.49
N MET A 75 -12.90 -8.35 17.77
CA MET A 75 -14.08 -8.98 18.38
C MET A 75 -15.37 -8.51 17.69
N ALA A 76 -15.51 -7.21 17.43
CA ALA A 76 -16.64 -6.68 16.68
C ALA A 76 -16.71 -7.27 15.26
N THR A 77 -15.57 -7.31 14.57
CA THR A 77 -15.46 -7.96 13.24
C THR A 77 -15.83 -9.43 13.31
N GLY A 78 -15.45 -10.14 14.38
CA GLY A 78 -15.81 -11.53 14.62
C GLY A 78 -17.32 -11.72 14.82
N LEU A 79 -18.00 -10.84 15.56
CA LEU A 79 -19.46 -10.86 15.72
C LEU A 79 -20.18 -10.61 14.38
N ILE A 80 -19.67 -9.70 13.55
CA ILE A 80 -20.18 -9.46 12.20
C ILE A 80 -19.98 -10.71 11.33
N THR A 81 -18.80 -11.32 11.38
CA THR A 81 -18.50 -12.56 10.66
C THR A 81 -19.44 -13.69 11.10
N ALA A 82 -19.72 -13.81 12.40
CA ALA A 82 -20.68 -14.78 12.93
C ALA A 82 -22.07 -14.58 12.31
N ARG A 83 -22.52 -13.34 12.11
CA ARG A 83 -23.80 -13.03 11.47
C ARG A 83 -23.88 -13.47 10.00
N PHE A 84 -22.76 -13.54 9.30
CA PHE A 84 -22.70 -14.04 7.91
C PHE A 84 -22.54 -15.55 7.84
N ILE A 85 -21.87 -16.17 8.81
CA ILE A 85 -21.63 -17.61 8.82
C ILE A 85 -22.80 -18.38 9.42
N ILE A 86 -23.40 -17.88 10.50
CA ILE A 86 -24.49 -18.56 11.20
C ILE A 86 -25.83 -18.11 10.59
N PRO A 87 -26.69 -19.04 10.11
CA PRO A 87 -28.00 -18.66 9.58
C PRO A 87 -28.85 -17.90 10.59
N SER A 88 -29.60 -16.91 10.11
CA SER A 88 -30.39 -15.98 10.95
C SER A 88 -31.40 -16.70 11.85
N GLU A 89 -31.90 -17.85 11.44
CA GLU A 89 -32.81 -18.69 12.19
C GLU A 89 -32.24 -19.15 13.54
N TYR A 90 -30.93 -19.48 13.57
CA TYR A 90 -30.22 -19.91 14.77
C TYR A 90 -29.76 -18.75 15.66
N LEU A 91 -29.68 -17.54 15.11
CA LEU A 91 -29.30 -16.32 15.83
C LEU A 91 -30.45 -15.63 16.56
N ALA A 92 -31.69 -16.06 16.37
CA ALA A 92 -32.88 -15.41 16.95
C ALA A 92 -32.80 -15.26 18.49
N SER A 93 -32.28 -16.28 19.19
CA SER A 93 -32.09 -16.25 20.65
C SER A 93 -30.91 -15.37 21.12
N PHE A 94 -30.00 -14.98 20.23
CA PHE A 94 -28.78 -14.20 20.52
C PHE A 94 -28.81 -12.81 19.89
N GLN A 95 -29.97 -12.31 19.55
CA GLN A 95 -30.18 -11.06 18.83
C GLN A 95 -29.53 -9.85 19.55
N SER A 96 -29.60 -9.80 20.88
CA SER A 96 -28.98 -8.71 21.66
C SER A 96 -27.46 -8.65 21.49
N VAL A 97 -26.77 -9.80 21.44
CA VAL A 97 -25.31 -9.88 21.22
C VAL A 97 -24.96 -9.44 19.80
N MET A 98 -25.79 -9.83 18.84
CA MET A 98 -25.61 -9.42 17.45
C MET A 98 -25.79 -7.90 17.26
N TRP A 99 -26.76 -7.29 17.95
CA TRP A 99 -26.99 -5.83 17.93
C TRP A 99 -25.80 -5.06 18.55
N LEU A 100 -25.13 -5.62 19.54
CA LEU A 100 -23.92 -5.02 20.10
C LEU A 100 -22.80 -4.94 19.04
N GLY A 101 -22.61 -6.00 18.25
CA GLY A 101 -21.66 -6.01 17.11
C GLY A 101 -22.00 -4.92 16.08
N VAL A 102 -23.28 -4.83 15.68
CA VAL A 102 -23.77 -3.79 14.75
C VAL A 102 -23.57 -2.39 15.32
N GLY A 103 -23.80 -2.21 16.62
CA GLY A 103 -23.57 -0.92 17.30
C GLY A 103 -22.10 -0.49 17.25
N ILE A 104 -21.17 -1.42 17.51
CA ILE A 104 -19.73 -1.14 17.43
C ILE A 104 -19.33 -0.81 15.97
N GLU A 105 -19.85 -1.58 15.00
CA GLU A 105 -19.62 -1.31 13.58
C GLU A 105 -20.13 0.09 13.19
N GLY A 106 -21.36 0.44 13.62
CA GLY A 106 -21.92 1.77 13.40
C GLY A 106 -21.04 2.90 13.92
N VAL A 107 -20.48 2.74 15.13
CA VAL A 107 -19.53 3.70 15.71
C VAL A 107 -18.24 3.78 14.88
N LEU A 108 -17.71 2.64 14.41
CA LEU A 108 -16.50 2.61 13.55
C LEU A 108 -16.77 3.31 12.21
N ILE A 109 -17.91 3.03 11.57
CA ILE A 109 -18.32 3.70 10.32
C ILE A 109 -18.48 5.21 10.54
N LEU A 110 -19.12 5.64 11.62
CA LEU A 110 -19.24 7.06 11.94
C LEU A 110 -17.87 7.71 12.18
N PHE A 111 -16.93 7.00 12.80
CA PHE A 111 -15.57 7.47 12.97
C PHE A 111 -14.85 7.61 11.61
N GLU A 112 -14.94 6.62 10.72
CA GLU A 112 -14.38 6.67 9.37
C GLU A 112 -14.99 7.80 8.54
N LEU A 113 -16.33 7.98 8.59
CA LEU A 113 -17.02 9.09 7.93
C LEU A 113 -16.58 10.45 8.49
N SER A 114 -16.32 10.55 9.80
CA SER A 114 -15.80 11.77 10.41
C SER A 114 -14.39 12.13 9.90
N LEU A 115 -13.52 11.12 9.72
CA LEU A 115 -12.20 11.31 9.11
C LEU A 115 -12.30 11.73 7.65
N LEU A 116 -13.21 11.12 6.89
CA LEU A 116 -13.47 11.49 5.50
C LEU A 116 -14.01 12.94 5.40
N PHE A 117 -14.96 13.32 6.24
CA PHE A 117 -15.46 14.68 6.31
C PHE A 117 -14.35 15.68 6.68
N MET A 118 -13.50 15.33 7.67
CA MET A 118 -12.35 16.13 8.05
C MET A 118 -11.36 16.30 6.88
N LEU A 119 -11.13 15.25 6.09
CA LEU A 119 -10.31 15.34 4.88
C LEU A 119 -10.94 16.28 3.86
N ILE A 120 -12.21 16.10 3.50
CA ILE A 120 -12.93 16.91 2.50
C ILE A 120 -12.88 18.39 2.90
N LYS A 121 -13.14 18.71 4.17
CA LYS A 121 -13.06 20.08 4.71
C LYS A 121 -11.68 20.70 4.55
N ASN A 122 -10.61 19.89 4.62
CA ASN A 122 -9.23 20.35 4.51
C ASN A 122 -8.65 20.28 3.08
N VAL A 123 -9.37 19.73 2.10
CA VAL A 123 -8.93 19.69 0.70
C VAL A 123 -8.64 21.09 0.13
N PRO A 124 -9.50 22.12 0.29
CA PRO A 124 -9.22 23.45 -0.25
C PRO A 124 -7.90 24.08 0.26
N PRO A 125 -7.60 24.12 1.57
CA PRO A 125 -6.32 24.64 2.05
C PRO A 125 -5.12 23.78 1.61
N ILE A 126 -5.26 22.45 1.49
CA ILE A 126 -4.21 21.58 0.95
C ILE A 126 -3.93 21.96 -0.51
N LEU A 127 -4.96 22.07 -1.35
CA LEU A 127 -4.83 22.44 -2.76
C LEU A 127 -4.24 23.84 -2.93
N LYS A 128 -4.60 24.80 -2.07
CA LYS A 128 -4.01 26.15 -2.09
C LYS A 128 -2.50 26.10 -1.84
N ARG A 129 -2.04 25.34 -0.85
CA ARG A 129 -0.61 25.12 -0.56
C ARG A 129 0.11 24.41 -1.71
N VAL A 130 -0.49 23.40 -2.29
CA VAL A 130 0.06 22.70 -3.45
C VAL A 130 0.25 23.65 -4.63
N LYS A 131 -0.74 24.49 -4.92
CA LYS A 131 -0.65 25.48 -6.01
C LYS A 131 0.40 26.57 -5.77
N SER A 132 0.67 26.95 -4.53
CA SER A 132 1.71 27.93 -4.17
C SER A 132 3.11 27.32 -4.06
N SER A 133 3.25 26.01 -4.15
CA SER A 133 4.53 25.31 -4.05
C SER A 133 5.19 25.17 -5.41
N SER A 134 6.49 25.40 -5.49
CA SER A 134 7.32 25.10 -6.66
C SER A 134 7.64 23.61 -6.84
N LEU A 135 7.32 22.80 -5.82
CA LEU A 135 7.63 21.39 -5.80
C LEU A 135 6.67 20.56 -6.70
N PRO A 136 7.13 19.45 -7.24
CA PRO A 136 6.26 18.52 -7.96
C PRO A 136 5.06 18.09 -7.10
N LEU A 137 3.91 17.87 -7.75
CA LEU A 137 2.65 17.58 -7.06
C LEU A 137 2.75 16.43 -6.05
N LEU A 138 3.45 15.37 -6.40
CA LEU A 138 3.64 14.21 -5.51
C LEU A 138 4.27 14.58 -4.15
N PHE A 139 5.20 15.53 -4.15
CA PHE A 139 5.89 16.00 -2.94
C PHE A 139 5.10 17.07 -2.21
N SER A 140 4.63 18.10 -2.93
CA SER A 140 3.88 19.21 -2.34
C SER A 140 2.57 18.74 -1.69
N PHE A 141 1.83 17.86 -2.36
CA PHE A 141 0.59 17.28 -1.81
C PHE A 141 0.86 16.44 -0.56
N SER A 142 1.85 15.54 -0.63
CA SER A 142 2.21 14.71 0.52
C SER A 142 2.68 15.52 1.71
N ARG A 143 3.48 16.58 1.47
CA ARG A 143 3.95 17.49 2.52
C ARG A 143 2.76 18.21 3.17
N ALA A 144 1.85 18.77 2.35
CA ALA A 144 0.67 19.47 2.86
C ALA A 144 -0.27 18.57 3.66
N VAL A 145 -0.42 17.29 3.25
CA VAL A 145 -1.19 16.29 4.01
C VAL A 145 -0.48 15.92 5.32
N ASN A 146 0.84 15.67 5.29
CA ASN A 146 1.61 15.35 6.50
C ASN A 146 1.56 16.45 7.56
N GLU A 147 1.59 17.72 7.14
CA GLU A 147 1.50 18.85 8.06
C GLU A 147 0.14 18.93 8.76
N LYS A 148 -0.94 18.57 8.06
CA LYS A 148 -2.31 18.59 8.60
C LYS A 148 -2.67 17.33 9.38
N PHE A 149 -2.19 16.16 8.92
CA PHE A 149 -2.58 14.84 9.40
C PHE A 149 -1.36 13.92 9.67
N PRO A 150 -0.42 14.30 10.53
CA PRO A 150 0.88 13.61 10.65
C PRO A 150 0.79 12.13 11.11
N LYS A 151 -0.30 11.75 11.81
CA LYS A 151 -0.43 10.42 12.46
C LYS A 151 -1.60 9.57 11.95
N HIS A 152 -2.33 10.03 10.94
CA HIS A 152 -3.55 9.35 10.47
C HIS A 152 -3.26 8.50 9.23
N ALA A 153 -2.87 7.23 9.45
CA ALA A 153 -2.54 6.30 8.36
C ALA A 153 -3.68 6.15 7.33
N PHE A 154 -4.93 6.10 7.77
CA PHE A 154 -6.11 6.02 6.89
C PHE A 154 -6.19 7.22 5.93
N ILE A 155 -5.95 8.45 6.45
CA ILE A 155 -5.95 9.65 5.60
C ILE A 155 -4.81 9.60 4.56
N HIS A 156 -3.64 9.07 4.93
CA HIS A 156 -2.52 8.91 3.99
C HIS A 156 -2.84 7.92 2.88
N ILE A 157 -3.50 6.81 3.20
CA ILE A 157 -3.99 5.84 2.21
C ILE A 157 -4.99 6.52 1.28
N LEU A 158 -6.01 7.17 1.82
CA LEU A 158 -7.05 7.84 1.03
C LEU A 158 -6.47 8.95 0.12
N CYS A 159 -5.50 9.72 0.62
CA CYS A 159 -4.79 10.71 -0.18
C CYS A 159 -3.94 10.07 -1.29
N SER A 160 -3.38 8.88 -1.05
CA SER A 160 -2.64 8.13 -2.07
C SER A 160 -3.58 7.65 -3.19
N GLU A 161 -4.78 7.18 -2.83
CA GLU A 161 -5.82 6.81 -3.79
C GLU A 161 -6.30 8.02 -4.61
N MET A 162 -6.50 9.17 -3.97
CA MET A 162 -6.85 10.41 -4.67
C MET A 162 -5.76 10.83 -5.68
N LEU A 163 -4.49 10.69 -5.32
CA LEU A 163 -3.38 10.95 -6.24
C LEU A 163 -3.38 9.97 -7.40
N MET A 164 -3.63 8.69 -7.16
CA MET A 164 -3.74 7.65 -8.19
C MET A 164 -4.84 8.02 -9.19
N LEU A 165 -6.04 8.30 -8.71
CA LEU A 165 -7.17 8.70 -9.58
C LEU A 165 -6.88 10.00 -10.33
N TYR A 166 -6.25 10.98 -9.68
CA TYR A 166 -5.84 12.21 -10.34
C TYR A 166 -4.85 11.96 -11.47
N TYR A 167 -3.81 11.13 -11.25
CA TYR A 167 -2.86 10.79 -12.31
C TYR A 167 -3.50 9.95 -13.41
N ALA A 168 -4.37 9.02 -13.08
CA ALA A 168 -5.05 8.17 -14.07
C ALA A 168 -5.98 8.96 -15.00
N PHE A 169 -6.73 9.94 -14.46
CA PHE A 169 -7.80 10.61 -15.22
C PHE A 169 -7.55 12.10 -15.49
N GLY A 170 -6.85 12.80 -14.59
CA GLY A 170 -6.75 14.28 -14.61
C GLY A 170 -5.49 14.83 -15.30
N THR A 171 -4.59 13.98 -15.82
CA THR A 171 -3.26 14.44 -16.26
C THR A 171 -2.91 14.22 -17.74
N TRP A 172 -3.82 13.70 -18.51
CA TRP A 172 -3.59 13.31 -19.92
C TRP A 172 -3.03 14.43 -20.80
N LYS A 173 -3.45 15.68 -20.58
CA LYS A 173 -3.00 16.86 -21.33
C LYS A 173 -1.74 17.52 -20.75
N LYS A 174 -1.23 17.01 -19.61
CA LYS A 174 -0.06 17.62 -18.98
C LYS A 174 1.24 17.15 -19.61
N GLN A 175 2.18 18.09 -19.73
CA GLN A 175 3.54 17.81 -20.19
C GLN A 175 4.50 17.74 -18.99
N PRO A 176 5.50 16.84 -19.02
CA PRO A 176 6.54 16.80 -18.00
C PRO A 176 7.35 18.11 -18.00
N SER A 177 7.87 18.48 -16.83
CA SER A 177 8.83 19.58 -16.73
C SER A 177 10.12 19.21 -17.46
N THR A 178 10.61 20.12 -18.31
CA THR A 178 11.85 19.95 -19.09
C THR A 178 12.97 20.90 -18.59
N GLU A 179 12.91 21.31 -17.33
CA GLU A 179 13.94 22.15 -16.73
C GLU A 179 15.31 21.44 -16.75
N GLY A 180 16.40 22.22 -16.84
CA GLY A 180 17.76 21.68 -16.94
C GLY A 180 18.24 20.84 -15.75
N ASN A 181 17.52 20.89 -14.63
CA ASN A 181 17.79 20.15 -13.40
C ASN A 181 16.88 18.91 -13.22
N THR A 182 16.15 18.51 -14.26
CA THR A 182 15.26 17.34 -14.22
C THR A 182 15.81 16.17 -15.04
N PHE A 183 15.57 14.93 -14.57
CA PHE A 183 16.05 13.70 -15.18
C PHE A 183 14.94 12.65 -15.17
N THR A 184 14.70 12.03 -16.31
CA THR A 184 13.77 10.89 -16.43
C THR A 184 14.44 9.59 -16.04
N LEU A 185 13.64 8.59 -15.60
CA LEU A 185 14.12 7.31 -15.05
C LEU A 185 13.69 6.11 -15.89
N TYR A 186 13.01 6.30 -17.00
CA TYR A 186 12.31 5.22 -17.74
C TYR A 186 12.60 5.14 -19.23
N LYS A 187 13.17 6.18 -19.87
CA LYS A 187 13.36 6.22 -21.32
C LYS A 187 14.42 5.22 -21.83
N ARG A 188 15.41 4.86 -20.99
CA ARG A 188 16.44 3.85 -21.29
C ARG A 188 15.98 2.41 -20.97
N SER A 189 14.68 2.18 -20.83
CA SER A 189 14.12 0.87 -20.52
C SER A 189 12.78 0.67 -21.20
N SER A 190 12.37 -0.56 -21.37
CA SER A 190 11.04 -0.95 -21.87
C SER A 190 9.97 -0.95 -20.78
N PHE A 191 10.23 -0.28 -19.62
CA PHE A 191 9.36 -0.35 -18.44
C PHE A 191 7.92 0.10 -18.70
N ILE A 192 7.71 1.22 -19.42
CA ILE A 192 6.36 1.69 -19.76
C ILE A 192 5.68 0.71 -20.70
N THR A 193 6.39 0.19 -21.70
CA THR A 193 5.87 -0.84 -22.62
C THR A 193 5.46 -2.09 -21.85
N PHE A 194 6.26 -2.50 -20.87
CA PHE A 194 5.96 -3.63 -19.99
C PHE A 194 4.68 -3.39 -19.17
N GLN A 195 4.51 -2.20 -18.57
CA GLN A 195 3.29 -1.83 -17.85
C GLN A 195 2.06 -1.84 -18.76
N ILE A 196 2.16 -1.33 -19.99
CA ILE A 196 1.08 -1.39 -20.98
C ILE A 196 0.73 -2.85 -21.32
N MET A 197 1.74 -3.72 -21.45
CA MET A 197 1.54 -5.15 -21.71
C MET A 197 0.84 -5.83 -20.53
N ILE A 198 1.16 -5.47 -19.30
CA ILE A 198 0.45 -5.96 -18.10
C ILE A 198 -1.03 -5.52 -18.13
N ILE A 199 -1.31 -4.26 -18.49
CA ILE A 199 -2.71 -3.79 -18.64
C ILE A 199 -3.46 -4.65 -19.64
N HIS A 200 -2.87 -4.95 -20.82
CA HIS A 200 -3.48 -5.82 -21.81
C HIS A 200 -3.73 -7.23 -21.28
N ALA A 201 -2.75 -7.80 -20.56
CA ALA A 201 -2.90 -9.12 -19.93
C ALA A 201 -4.06 -9.14 -18.94
N ILE A 202 -4.17 -8.12 -18.07
CA ILE A 202 -5.27 -7.99 -17.10
C ILE A 202 -6.63 -7.88 -17.83
N VAL A 203 -6.71 -7.13 -18.93
CA VAL A 203 -7.96 -7.02 -19.72
C VAL A 203 -8.37 -8.38 -20.29
N ILE A 204 -7.43 -9.11 -20.90
CA ILE A 204 -7.69 -10.44 -21.47
C ILE A 204 -8.09 -11.44 -20.36
N GLU A 205 -7.36 -11.44 -19.26
CA GLU A 205 -7.65 -12.27 -18.07
C GLU A 205 -9.05 -11.96 -17.51
N THR A 206 -9.40 -10.68 -17.41
CA THR A 206 -10.71 -10.23 -16.88
C THR A 206 -11.84 -10.79 -17.74
N LEU A 207 -11.74 -10.70 -19.07
CA LEU A 207 -12.74 -11.23 -19.98
C LEU A 207 -12.87 -12.75 -19.84
N GLY A 208 -11.74 -13.47 -19.78
CA GLY A 208 -11.70 -14.93 -19.61
C GLY A 208 -12.25 -15.41 -18.28
N LEU A 209 -11.78 -14.83 -17.17
CA LEU A 209 -12.23 -15.20 -15.83
C LEU A 209 -13.68 -14.81 -15.56
N HIS A 210 -14.11 -13.64 -16.04
CA HIS A 210 -15.50 -13.22 -15.89
C HIS A 210 -16.45 -14.20 -16.61
N TRP A 211 -16.12 -14.59 -17.84
CA TRP A 211 -16.89 -15.57 -18.59
C TRP A 211 -16.93 -16.95 -17.89
N LEU A 212 -15.78 -17.43 -17.39
CA LEU A 212 -15.66 -18.72 -16.73
C LEU A 212 -16.41 -18.76 -15.39
N LEU A 213 -16.28 -17.72 -14.58
CA LEU A 213 -16.81 -17.65 -13.21
C LEU A 213 -18.25 -17.17 -13.13
N HIS A 214 -18.78 -16.54 -14.17
CA HIS A 214 -20.12 -15.96 -14.15
C HIS A 214 -21.20 -17.00 -13.76
N ASN A 215 -21.12 -18.20 -14.33
CA ASN A 215 -22.06 -19.28 -14.06
C ASN A 215 -21.73 -20.10 -12.80
N THR A 216 -20.50 -20.00 -12.28
CA THR A 216 -20.05 -20.79 -11.12
C THR A 216 -20.21 -20.01 -9.81
N SER A 217 -19.80 -18.73 -9.79
CA SER A 217 -19.89 -17.84 -8.64
C SER A 217 -19.91 -16.40 -9.09
N MET A 218 -21.09 -15.81 -9.20
CA MET A 218 -21.28 -14.42 -9.59
C MET A 218 -20.56 -13.45 -8.65
N THR A 219 -20.59 -13.70 -7.33
CA THR A 219 -19.92 -12.85 -6.34
C THR A 219 -18.40 -12.82 -6.56
N LEU A 220 -17.76 -13.98 -6.75
CA LEU A 220 -16.33 -14.06 -7.02
C LEU A 220 -15.97 -13.36 -8.32
N SER A 221 -16.79 -13.55 -9.37
CA SER A 221 -16.62 -12.89 -10.67
C SER A 221 -16.64 -11.37 -10.55
N ILE A 222 -17.58 -10.80 -9.79
CA ILE A 222 -17.69 -9.34 -9.56
C ILE A 222 -16.50 -8.83 -8.75
N VAL A 223 -16.09 -9.52 -7.70
CA VAL A 223 -14.93 -9.12 -6.87
C VAL A 223 -13.66 -9.07 -7.71
N LEU A 224 -13.39 -10.10 -8.52
CA LEU A 224 -12.24 -10.12 -9.42
C LEU A 224 -12.31 -9.02 -10.47
N LEU A 225 -13.47 -8.75 -11.03
CA LEU A 225 -13.69 -7.66 -11.98
C LEU A 225 -13.31 -6.29 -11.35
N ILE A 226 -13.77 -6.02 -10.14
CA ILE A 226 -13.45 -4.77 -9.43
C ILE A 226 -11.95 -4.66 -9.17
N LEU A 227 -11.29 -5.74 -8.71
CA LEU A 227 -9.85 -5.76 -8.46
C LEU A 227 -9.04 -5.52 -9.74
N ASN A 228 -9.46 -6.10 -10.85
CA ASN A 228 -8.81 -5.94 -12.16
C ASN A 228 -8.98 -4.51 -12.68
N ILE A 229 -10.18 -3.92 -12.59
CA ILE A 229 -10.41 -2.51 -12.93
C ILE A 229 -9.52 -1.60 -12.08
N TYR A 230 -9.46 -1.83 -10.77
CA TYR A 230 -8.58 -1.08 -9.86
C TYR A 230 -7.11 -1.19 -10.28
N SER A 231 -6.65 -2.38 -10.64
CA SER A 231 -5.27 -2.62 -11.09
C SER A 231 -4.96 -1.86 -12.39
N ILE A 232 -5.88 -1.84 -13.35
CA ILE A 232 -5.74 -1.07 -14.60
C ILE A 232 -5.62 0.42 -14.28
N VAL A 233 -6.50 0.95 -13.45
CA VAL A 233 -6.48 2.37 -13.03
C VAL A 233 -5.16 2.71 -12.33
N PHE A 234 -4.67 1.81 -11.47
CA PHE A 234 -3.38 1.97 -10.81
C PHE A 234 -2.23 2.06 -11.82
N PHE A 235 -2.12 1.12 -12.77
CA PHE A 235 -1.04 1.14 -13.76
C PHE A 235 -1.10 2.38 -14.65
N ILE A 236 -2.29 2.82 -15.07
CA ILE A 236 -2.45 4.07 -15.84
C ILE A 236 -1.97 5.26 -15.01
N GLY A 237 -2.38 5.34 -13.74
CA GLY A 237 -1.95 6.39 -12.81
C GLY A 237 -0.44 6.39 -12.58
N ASP A 238 0.16 5.20 -12.41
CA ASP A 238 1.59 5.01 -12.17
C ASP A 238 2.43 5.45 -13.39
N ILE A 239 2.04 5.07 -14.61
CA ILE A 239 2.66 5.54 -15.87
C ILE A 239 2.63 7.06 -15.95
N GLN A 240 1.48 7.68 -15.69
CA GLN A 240 1.34 9.14 -15.75
C GLN A 240 2.15 9.83 -14.64
N ALA A 241 2.16 9.28 -13.43
CA ALA A 241 2.96 9.81 -12.33
C ALA A 241 4.46 9.71 -12.64
N LEU A 242 4.93 8.59 -13.18
CA LEU A 242 6.32 8.40 -13.59
C LEU A 242 6.73 9.41 -14.69
N ARG A 243 5.87 9.62 -15.66
CA ARG A 243 6.09 10.56 -16.77
C ARG A 243 6.16 12.02 -16.30
N LEU A 244 5.26 12.41 -15.40
CA LEU A 244 5.07 13.81 -15.00
C LEU A 244 5.93 14.25 -13.82
N ASN A 245 6.55 13.33 -13.09
CA ASN A 245 7.41 13.63 -11.95
C ASN A 245 8.83 13.08 -12.18
N PRO A 246 9.60 13.69 -13.09
CA PRO A 246 11.00 13.33 -13.24
C PRO A 246 11.76 13.62 -11.94
N LEU A 247 12.87 12.92 -11.72
CA LEU A 247 13.82 13.26 -10.69
C LEU A 247 14.27 14.71 -10.85
N ARG A 248 14.25 15.48 -9.76
CA ARG A 248 14.65 16.90 -9.76
C ARG A 248 15.79 17.12 -8.78
N VAL A 249 16.85 17.80 -9.26
CA VAL A 249 18.01 18.22 -8.47
C VAL A 249 17.86 19.71 -8.18
N GLU A 250 17.59 20.09 -6.94
CA GLU A 250 17.56 21.50 -6.50
C GLU A 250 18.89 21.90 -5.83
N ASP A 251 19.00 23.12 -5.32
CA ASP A 251 20.25 23.60 -4.75
C ASP A 251 20.66 22.85 -3.48
N ASP A 252 19.71 22.48 -2.62
CA ASP A 252 19.94 21.84 -1.32
C ASP A 252 19.41 20.42 -1.23
N ARG A 253 18.55 19.99 -2.18
CA ARG A 253 17.80 18.72 -2.10
C ARG A 253 17.65 18.03 -3.44
N LEU A 254 17.48 16.73 -3.32
CA LEU A 254 17.16 15.82 -4.40
C LEU A 254 15.76 15.25 -4.18
N TYR A 255 14.87 15.46 -5.15
CA TYR A 255 13.52 14.92 -5.15
C TYR A 255 13.43 13.76 -6.14
N ILE A 256 13.22 12.55 -5.62
CA ILE A 256 13.17 11.34 -6.44
C ILE A 256 11.82 10.67 -6.27
N SER A 257 11.14 10.37 -7.37
CA SER A 257 9.96 9.52 -7.38
C SER A 257 10.02 8.51 -8.50
N PHE A 258 9.46 7.33 -8.26
CA PHE A 258 9.29 6.30 -9.26
C PHE A 258 7.79 5.96 -9.34
N GLY A 259 7.10 6.68 -10.19
CA GLY A 259 5.65 6.63 -10.29
C GLY A 259 4.95 6.94 -8.96
N LEU A 260 3.89 6.19 -8.67
CA LEU A 260 3.17 6.22 -7.41
C LEU A 260 3.78 5.27 -6.36
N ALA A 261 4.62 4.34 -6.81
CA ALA A 261 5.11 3.25 -5.98
C ALA A 261 6.06 3.72 -4.87
N LYS A 262 6.91 4.70 -5.14
CA LYS A 262 7.91 5.16 -4.16
C LYS A 262 8.42 6.56 -4.46
N ARG A 263 8.68 7.33 -3.40
CA ARG A 263 9.28 8.66 -3.47
C ARG A 263 10.11 8.96 -2.24
N MET A 264 11.14 9.76 -2.42
CA MET A 264 12.08 10.14 -1.38
C MET A 264 12.60 11.56 -1.63
N GLU A 265 12.80 12.30 -0.55
CA GLU A 265 13.44 13.62 -0.54
C GLU A 265 14.75 13.47 0.24
N ILE A 266 15.88 13.88 -0.36
CA ILE A 266 17.21 13.72 0.22
C ILE A 266 17.88 15.09 0.22
N SER A 267 18.29 15.57 1.40
CA SER A 267 19.15 16.76 1.47
C SER A 267 20.59 16.38 1.11
N PHE A 268 21.30 17.23 0.37
CA PHE A 268 22.72 16.98 0.08
C PHE A 268 23.59 16.91 1.35
N LYS A 269 23.15 17.55 2.43
CA LYS A 269 23.83 17.48 3.75
C LYS A 269 23.77 16.08 4.38
N ASP A 270 22.75 15.30 4.03
CA ASP A 270 22.53 13.95 4.57
C ASP A 270 23.26 12.88 3.75
N ILE A 271 23.90 13.23 2.63
CA ILE A 271 24.69 12.32 1.82
C ILE A 271 26.09 12.21 2.43
N GLU A 272 26.47 10.98 2.75
CA GLU A 272 27.83 10.64 3.23
C GLU A 272 28.78 10.44 2.06
N GLU A 273 28.39 9.55 1.13
CA GLU A 273 29.22 9.13 0.02
C GLU A 273 28.41 8.91 -1.26
N ILE A 274 29.06 9.10 -2.42
CA ILE A 274 28.52 8.78 -3.74
C ILE A 274 29.43 7.73 -4.37
N ILE A 275 28.88 6.56 -4.68
CA ILE A 275 29.58 5.45 -5.30
C ILE A 275 29.15 5.34 -6.77
N GLU A 276 30.15 5.37 -7.66
CA GLU A 276 30.00 5.25 -9.11
C GLU A 276 30.71 4.02 -9.68
N ASP A 277 31.43 3.27 -8.82
CA ASP A 277 32.16 2.08 -9.22
C ASP A 277 31.22 0.99 -9.71
N THR A 278 31.40 0.60 -10.98
CA THR A 278 30.57 -0.39 -11.65
C THR A 278 30.61 -1.75 -10.95
N HIS A 279 31.74 -2.15 -10.35
CA HIS A 279 31.87 -3.42 -9.63
C HIS A 279 31.01 -3.44 -8.36
N ILE A 280 30.93 -2.31 -7.65
CA ILE A 280 30.11 -2.19 -6.45
C ILE A 280 28.62 -2.12 -6.84
N LEU A 281 28.30 -1.39 -7.91
CA LEU A 281 26.94 -1.21 -8.41
C LEU A 281 26.32 -2.51 -8.97
N GLN A 282 27.12 -3.49 -9.34
CA GLN A 282 26.66 -4.80 -9.81
C GLN A 282 26.40 -5.80 -8.67
N GLN A 283 26.83 -5.51 -7.46
CA GLN A 283 26.61 -6.38 -6.30
C GLN A 283 25.15 -6.38 -5.85
N LYS A 284 24.78 -7.46 -5.16
CA LYS A 284 23.44 -7.58 -4.59
C LYS A 284 23.21 -6.51 -3.52
N VAL A 285 22.17 -5.72 -3.70
CA VAL A 285 21.83 -4.59 -2.83
C VAL A 285 21.24 -5.08 -1.50
N PRO A 286 21.67 -4.56 -0.34
CA PRO A 286 21.12 -4.88 0.96
C PRO A 286 19.63 -4.47 1.08
N ASN A 287 18.89 -5.11 1.99
CA ASN A 287 17.48 -4.79 2.27
C ASN A 287 17.24 -3.36 2.85
N THR A 288 18.32 -2.67 3.23
CA THR A 288 18.31 -1.27 3.68
C THR A 288 18.40 -0.26 2.54
N THR A 289 18.43 -0.75 1.29
CA THR A 289 18.56 0.06 0.08
C THR A 289 17.20 0.23 -0.58
N ILE A 290 16.91 1.45 -1.05
CA ILE A 290 15.79 1.73 -1.93
C ILE A 290 16.31 1.97 -3.36
N GLU A 291 15.63 1.40 -4.34
CA GLU A 291 16.03 1.48 -5.74
C GLU A 291 15.10 2.39 -6.53
N PHE A 292 15.63 3.38 -7.23
CA PHE A 292 14.91 4.24 -8.17
C PHE A 292 15.42 3.97 -9.58
N MET A 293 14.98 2.83 -10.13
CA MET A 293 15.35 2.40 -11.47
C MET A 293 14.20 1.62 -12.12
N ALA A 294 14.01 1.83 -13.40
CA ALA A 294 13.09 1.05 -14.21
C ALA A 294 13.71 -0.33 -14.48
N ARG A 295 13.06 -1.37 -14.01
CA ARG A 295 13.42 -2.77 -14.30
C ARG A 295 12.44 -3.30 -15.33
N ASP A 296 12.97 -3.88 -16.38
CA ASP A 296 12.25 -4.62 -17.42
C ASP A 296 12.75 -6.07 -17.48
N PHE A 297 12.76 -6.67 -18.64
CA PHE A 297 13.23 -8.05 -18.85
C PHE A 297 14.75 -8.18 -18.87
N GLU A 298 15.48 -7.05 -18.95
CA GLU A 298 16.94 -7.06 -19.00
C GLU A 298 17.55 -6.89 -17.60
N THR A 299 18.78 -7.39 -17.44
CA THR A 299 19.57 -7.11 -16.23
C THR A 299 20.01 -5.65 -16.25
N VAL A 300 19.47 -4.88 -15.33
CA VAL A 300 19.68 -3.44 -15.26
C VAL A 300 20.59 -3.11 -14.08
N HIS A 301 21.67 -2.37 -14.36
CA HIS A 301 22.57 -1.86 -13.35
C HIS A 301 22.32 -0.39 -13.05
N PRO A 302 22.48 0.04 -11.79
CA PRO A 302 22.35 1.44 -11.41
C PRO A 302 23.50 2.29 -11.97
N ASP A 303 23.28 3.59 -12.09
CA ASP A 303 24.28 4.56 -12.48
C ASP A 303 25.00 5.17 -11.25
N LEU A 304 24.33 5.16 -10.09
CA LEU A 304 24.78 5.82 -8.87
C LEU A 304 24.23 5.14 -7.62
N LEU A 305 25.05 5.01 -6.57
CA LEU A 305 24.63 4.63 -5.22
C LEU A 305 24.94 5.79 -4.27
N LEU A 306 23.93 6.28 -3.55
CA LEU A 306 24.07 7.24 -2.47
C LEU A 306 24.08 6.50 -1.14
N ILE A 307 25.09 6.72 -0.32
CA ILE A 307 25.12 6.32 1.09
C ILE A 307 24.71 7.53 1.92
N LEU A 308 23.76 7.32 2.82
CA LEU A 308 23.22 8.37 3.68
C LEU A 308 23.84 8.28 5.08
N LYS A 309 24.15 9.44 5.69
CA LYS A 309 24.71 9.56 7.05
C LYS A 309 23.79 8.93 8.10
N SER A 310 22.49 9.01 7.89
CA SER A 310 21.45 8.38 8.73
C SER A 310 20.30 7.87 7.86
N PRO A 311 19.54 6.86 8.32
CA PRO A 311 18.41 6.36 7.55
C PRO A 311 17.32 7.41 7.36
N ILE A 312 17.00 7.74 6.09
CA ILE A 312 15.98 8.72 5.70
C ILE A 312 14.68 8.02 5.31
N GLU A 313 13.57 8.67 5.62
CA GLU A 313 12.22 8.17 5.35
C GLU A 313 11.86 8.32 3.86
N ALA A 314 11.50 7.20 3.23
CA ALA A 314 10.84 7.16 1.94
C ALA A 314 9.36 6.85 2.11
N THR A 315 8.53 7.43 1.26
CA THR A 315 7.11 7.09 1.15
C THR A 315 6.94 6.07 0.04
N LEU A 316 6.37 4.94 0.39
CA LEU A 316 6.05 3.84 -0.51
C LEU A 316 4.58 3.88 -0.93
N PHE A 317 4.16 2.87 -1.70
CA PHE A 317 2.78 2.66 -2.11
C PHE A 317 1.79 2.80 -0.93
N MET A 318 0.62 3.36 -1.17
CA MET A 318 -0.40 3.68 -0.16
C MET A 318 0.08 4.58 0.99
N GLY A 319 1.16 5.36 0.79
CA GLY A 319 1.65 6.27 1.81
C GLY A 319 2.43 5.61 2.95
N ILE A 320 2.78 4.33 2.83
CA ILE A 320 3.57 3.59 3.82
C ILE A 320 4.95 4.22 3.92
N LYS A 321 5.42 4.48 5.13
CA LYS A 321 6.71 5.10 5.39
C LYS A 321 7.73 4.05 5.85
N LYS A 322 8.90 4.04 5.22
CA LYS A 322 10.01 3.17 5.58
C LYS A 322 11.34 3.92 5.48
N LYS A 323 12.27 3.65 6.38
CA LYS A 323 13.59 4.29 6.40
C LYS A 323 14.61 3.44 5.64
N TYR A 324 15.47 4.13 4.89
CA TYR A 324 16.53 3.53 4.08
C TYR A 324 17.84 4.27 4.29
N GLN A 325 18.95 3.53 4.27
CA GLN A 325 20.28 4.07 4.43
C GLN A 325 21.04 4.22 3.10
N GLN A 326 20.59 3.51 2.08
CA GLN A 326 21.19 3.54 0.77
C GLN A 326 20.14 3.78 -0.31
N VAL A 327 20.51 4.53 -1.35
CA VAL A 327 19.64 4.88 -2.46
C VAL A 327 20.35 4.61 -3.77
N VAL A 328 19.79 3.73 -4.55
CA VAL A 328 20.30 3.34 -5.88
C VAL A 328 19.47 4.06 -6.93
N ILE A 329 20.14 4.70 -7.88
CA ILE A 329 19.51 5.53 -8.89
C ILE A 329 20.00 5.14 -10.27
N ARG A 330 19.08 5.03 -11.24
CA ARG A 330 19.37 4.96 -12.66
C ARG A 330 18.57 6.02 -13.39
N VAL A 331 19.25 6.84 -14.18
CA VAL A 331 18.64 7.95 -14.95
C VAL A 331 18.90 7.77 -16.45
N ASP A 332 18.15 8.50 -17.27
CA ASP A 332 18.31 8.43 -18.72
C ASP A 332 19.53 9.22 -19.23
N ASP A 333 19.98 10.23 -18.48
CA ASP A 333 21.21 10.98 -18.77
C ASP A 333 22.17 10.94 -17.56
N PRO A 334 22.96 9.86 -17.40
CA PRO A 334 23.81 9.66 -16.23
C PRO A 334 24.98 10.67 -16.15
N HIS A 335 25.54 11.09 -17.28
CA HIS A 335 26.68 12.01 -17.28
C HIS A 335 26.30 13.37 -16.71
N ARG A 336 25.21 13.97 -17.23
CA ARG A 336 24.73 15.26 -16.74
C ARG A 336 24.24 15.17 -15.29
N PHE A 337 23.58 14.07 -14.93
CA PHE A 337 23.11 13.83 -13.57
C PHE A 337 24.25 13.76 -12.55
N LYS A 338 25.25 12.92 -12.81
CA LYS A 338 26.41 12.75 -11.94
C LYS A 338 27.18 14.07 -11.75
N LYS A 339 27.41 14.81 -12.84
CA LYS A 339 28.06 16.12 -12.79
C LYS A 339 27.29 17.08 -11.89
N LEU A 340 25.98 17.23 -12.11
CA LEU A 340 25.14 18.16 -11.34
C LEU A 340 25.06 17.76 -9.86
N VAL A 341 24.94 16.48 -9.54
CA VAL A 341 24.89 16.00 -8.13
C VAL A 341 26.21 16.30 -7.42
N LYS A 342 27.36 16.07 -8.08
CA LYS A 342 28.67 16.40 -7.50
C LYS A 342 28.85 17.90 -7.26
N GLU A 343 28.50 18.72 -8.24
CA GLU A 343 28.57 20.19 -8.11
C GLU A 343 27.70 20.69 -6.92
N ARG A 344 26.49 20.16 -6.77
CA ARG A 344 25.61 20.53 -5.66
C ARG A 344 26.14 20.01 -4.31
N LEU A 345 26.70 18.81 -4.26
CA LEU A 345 27.30 18.27 -3.04
C LEU A 345 28.49 19.11 -2.57
N GLU A 346 29.40 19.48 -3.49
CA GLU A 346 30.57 20.32 -3.19
C GLU A 346 30.16 21.71 -2.69
N LYS A 347 29.20 22.36 -3.37
CA LYS A 347 28.65 23.65 -2.94
C LYS A 347 28.02 23.58 -1.54
N ASN A 348 27.30 22.52 -1.23
CA ASN A 348 26.70 22.34 0.08
C ASN A 348 27.72 22.00 1.19
N LYS A 349 28.85 21.35 0.84
CA LYS A 349 29.97 21.12 1.78
C LYS A 349 30.73 22.43 2.12
N GLN A 350 30.85 23.35 1.16
CA GLN A 350 31.52 24.64 1.37
C GLN A 350 30.69 25.62 2.23
N ASN A 351 29.35 25.41 2.28
CA ASN A 351 28.42 26.25 3.04
C ASN A 351 28.12 25.69 4.46
N MET A 352 28.84 24.66 4.91
CA MET A 352 28.78 24.11 6.28
C MET A 352 29.98 24.58 7.09
#